data_bd915b28479ec37fd369673ef1ceb99b
#
_entry.id   bd915b28479ec37fd369673ef1ceb99b
#
_cell.length_a   1.000
_cell.length_b   1.000
_cell.length_c   1.000
_cell.angle_alpha   90.00
_cell.angle_beta   90.00
_cell.angle_gamma   90.00
#
_symmetry.space_group_name_H-M   'P 1'
#
loop_
_entity.id
_entity.type
_entity.pdbx_description
1 polymer ?
#
loop_
_entity_poly.entity_id
_entity_poly.type
_entity_poly.pdbx_seq_one_letter_code
_entity_poly.pdbx_strand_id
1 'polypeptide(L)'
;MPDDGPAPGDPTEVTGRPDSDLLDYWEDYFGFPEPYDNQADAIESAIAVGEANGYLAMEGPCGTGKTMAALTAAATHLRHGDYENVVVVTPVKQQLQQFVTDLRTMNAGLEDPLSGISLVGKRDLCPYGREGLFPDDVGTHSRCEDL
;
A
#
# COMPACT_ATOMS: atom_id res chain seq x y z
N MET A 1 35.69 16.94 6.16
CA MET A 1 34.50 17.43 6.84
C MET A 1 33.40 16.42 6.55
N PRO A 2 32.86 15.68 7.52
CA PRO A 2 31.68 14.87 7.29
C PRO A 2 30.49 15.83 7.18
N ASP A 3 29.69 15.61 6.13
CA ASP A 3 28.43 16.30 5.89
C ASP A 3 27.42 15.79 6.95
N ASP A 4 27.16 16.62 7.94
CA ASP A 4 26.09 16.37 8.90
C ASP A 4 24.77 16.65 8.20
N GLY A 5 24.24 15.62 7.52
CA GLY A 5 22.86 15.64 7.07
C GLY A 5 21.90 15.97 8.21
N PRO A 6 20.73 16.56 7.95
CA PRO A 6 19.78 16.94 9.00
C PRO A 6 19.45 15.74 9.88
N ALA A 7 19.54 15.91 11.17
CA ALA A 7 19.14 14.91 12.17
C ALA A 7 17.68 14.48 11.91
N PRO A 8 17.35 13.18 12.08
CA PRO A 8 15.95 12.74 12.01
C PRO A 8 15.14 13.58 13.01
N GLY A 9 14.10 14.24 12.49
CA GLY A 9 13.21 15.05 13.32
C GLY A 9 12.62 14.20 14.46
N ASP A 10 12.50 14.83 15.61
CA ASP A 10 11.81 14.25 16.78
C ASP A 10 10.42 13.75 16.33
N PRO A 11 10.00 12.53 16.69
CA PRO A 11 8.68 12.05 16.31
C PRO A 11 7.63 12.98 16.92
N THR A 12 7.03 13.80 16.08
CA THR A 12 5.94 14.67 16.49
C THR A 12 4.73 13.79 16.73
N GLU A 13 4.33 13.64 17.97
CA GLU A 13 3.07 13.02 18.33
C GLU A 13 1.95 13.89 17.76
N VAL A 14 1.29 13.43 16.71
CA VAL A 14 0.15 14.14 16.11
C VAL A 14 -1.04 13.95 17.06
N THR A 15 -1.22 14.90 17.96
CA THR A 15 -2.36 14.95 18.87
C THR A 15 -3.44 15.86 18.29
N GLY A 16 -4.51 15.25 17.77
CA GLY A 16 -5.68 15.92 17.23
C GLY A 16 -5.95 15.53 15.78
N ARG A 17 -7.20 15.68 15.34
CA ARG A 17 -7.58 15.46 13.93
C ARG A 17 -6.81 16.48 13.07
N PRO A 18 -6.10 16.03 12.03
CA PRO A 18 -5.41 16.93 11.11
C PRO A 18 -6.42 17.87 10.42
N ASP A 19 -6.00 19.09 10.10
CA ASP A 19 -6.79 20.04 9.32
C ASP A 19 -6.51 19.79 7.82
N SER A 20 -7.33 18.97 7.20
CA SER A 20 -7.18 18.56 5.81
C SER A 20 -8.55 18.34 5.17
N ASP A 21 -8.77 18.93 4.01
CA ASP A 21 -10.00 18.75 3.22
C ASP A 21 -10.11 17.29 2.70
N LEU A 22 -9.00 16.55 2.59
CA LEU A 22 -8.99 15.15 2.15
C LEU A 22 -9.66 14.21 3.18
N LEU A 23 -9.73 14.60 4.44
CA LEU A 23 -10.35 13.80 5.48
C LEU A 23 -11.87 13.63 5.32
N ASP A 24 -12.50 14.46 4.51
CA ASP A 24 -13.94 14.35 4.25
C ASP A 24 -14.28 13.26 3.21
N TYR A 25 -13.27 12.68 2.55
CA TYR A 25 -13.47 11.75 1.43
C TYR A 25 -13.08 10.30 1.72
N TRP A 26 -12.34 10.00 2.78
CA TRP A 26 -11.81 8.64 2.97
C TRP A 26 -12.90 7.58 3.21
N GLU A 27 -14.03 7.94 3.78
CA GLU A 27 -15.15 7.03 4.03
C GLU A 27 -15.72 6.46 2.71
N ASP A 28 -15.67 7.22 1.62
CA ASP A 28 -16.10 6.78 0.30
C ASP A 28 -15.26 5.62 -0.25
N TYR A 29 -14.00 5.52 0.19
CA TYR A 29 -13.05 4.49 -0.23
C TYR A 29 -12.87 3.36 0.76
N PHE A 30 -13.50 3.46 1.93
CA PHE A 30 -13.39 2.41 2.94
C PHE A 30 -14.32 1.23 2.58
N GLY A 31 -13.74 0.06 2.29
CA GLY A 31 -14.45 -1.08 1.72
C GLY A 31 -15.38 -1.84 2.69
N PHE A 32 -15.60 -1.36 3.92
CA PHE A 32 -16.44 -1.98 4.94
C PHE A 32 -17.41 -0.98 5.55
N PRO A 33 -18.53 -1.43 6.16
CA PRO A 33 -19.52 -0.52 6.72
C PRO A 33 -19.01 0.35 7.87
N GLU A 34 -18.09 -0.17 8.67
CA GLU A 34 -17.55 0.53 9.85
C GLU A 34 -16.07 0.17 10.05
N PRO A 35 -15.22 1.14 10.39
CA PRO A 35 -13.83 0.88 10.75
C PRO A 35 -13.74 0.21 12.14
N TYR A 36 -12.66 -0.52 12.38
CA TYR A 36 -12.28 -0.98 13.71
C TYR A 36 -11.86 0.18 14.59
N ASP A 37 -11.83 -0.05 15.92
CA ASP A 37 -11.29 0.91 16.88
C ASP A 37 -9.88 1.37 16.44
N ASN A 38 -9.62 2.67 16.49
CA ASN A 38 -8.40 3.34 16.05
C ASN A 38 -8.03 3.20 14.55
N GLN A 39 -8.85 2.55 13.73
CA GLN A 39 -8.58 2.42 12.30
C GLN A 39 -8.85 3.73 11.56
N ALA A 40 -9.86 4.48 11.95
CA ALA A 40 -10.15 5.82 11.44
C ALA A 40 -8.97 6.77 11.73
N ASP A 41 -8.46 6.79 12.96
CA ASP A 41 -7.29 7.61 13.34
C ASP A 41 -6.05 7.25 12.52
N ALA A 42 -5.87 5.96 12.21
CA ALA A 42 -4.77 5.49 11.38
C ALA A 42 -4.89 5.96 9.91
N ILE A 43 -6.11 5.96 9.36
CA ILE A 43 -6.41 6.47 8.02
C ILE A 43 -6.14 7.98 7.96
N GLU A 44 -6.71 8.73 8.89
CA GLU A 44 -6.57 10.19 8.95
C GLU A 44 -5.10 10.60 9.13
N SER A 45 -4.36 9.90 10.00
CA SER A 45 -2.92 10.12 10.16
C SER A 45 -2.13 9.84 8.88
N ALA A 46 -2.49 8.78 8.15
CA ALA A 46 -1.83 8.44 6.89
C ALA A 46 -2.11 9.48 5.79
N ILE A 47 -3.32 10.01 5.73
CA ILE A 47 -3.69 11.09 4.80
C ILE A 47 -2.89 12.36 5.13
N ALA A 48 -2.90 12.81 6.38
CA ALA A 48 -2.19 14.02 6.78
C ALA A 48 -0.68 13.95 6.53
N VAL A 49 -0.07 12.79 6.82
CA VAL A 49 1.37 12.58 6.55
C VAL A 49 1.66 12.54 5.05
N GLY A 50 0.75 11.98 4.24
CA GLY A 50 0.84 12.01 2.79
C GLY A 50 0.84 13.43 2.24
N GLU A 51 -0.07 14.30 2.66
CA GLU A 51 -0.11 15.71 2.27
C GLU A 51 1.15 16.47 2.66
N ALA A 52 1.70 16.16 3.82
CA ALA A 52 2.96 16.74 4.29
C ALA A 52 4.21 16.16 3.59
N ASN A 53 4.05 15.22 2.64
CA ASN A 53 5.15 14.47 2.02
C ASN A 53 6.08 13.81 3.06
N GLY A 54 5.49 13.32 4.14
CA GLY A 54 6.19 12.74 5.28
C GLY A 54 6.28 11.22 5.26
N TYR A 55 6.67 10.66 6.40
CA TYR A 55 6.79 9.23 6.64
C TYR A 55 5.93 8.83 7.84
N LEU A 56 5.12 7.80 7.69
CA LEU A 56 4.32 7.23 8.77
C LEU A 56 4.81 5.81 9.10
N ALA A 57 5.14 5.57 10.37
CA ALA A 57 5.34 4.23 10.90
C ALA A 57 4.09 3.81 11.67
N MET A 58 3.39 2.80 11.19
CA MET A 58 2.16 2.29 11.80
C MET A 58 2.40 0.94 12.45
N GLU A 59 2.31 0.88 13.77
CA GLU A 59 2.38 -0.35 14.56
C GLU A 59 0.99 -0.73 15.07
N GLY A 60 0.70 -2.02 15.08
CA GLY A 60 -0.55 -2.55 15.62
C GLY A 60 -0.61 -4.07 15.53
N PRO A 61 -1.42 -4.74 16.36
CA PRO A 61 -1.61 -6.18 16.31
C PRO A 61 -2.05 -6.71 14.94
N CYS A 62 -1.91 -8.02 14.73
CA CYS A 62 -2.46 -8.67 13.54
C CYS A 62 -4.00 -8.55 13.56
N GLY A 63 -4.60 -8.32 12.39
CA GLY A 63 -6.07 -8.24 12.26
C GLY A 63 -6.69 -6.88 12.58
N THR A 64 -5.91 -5.86 12.89
CA THR A 64 -6.43 -4.49 13.16
C THR A 64 -6.73 -3.66 11.89
N GLY A 65 -6.71 -4.28 10.72
CA GLY A 65 -7.08 -3.61 9.47
C GLY A 65 -6.05 -2.63 8.91
N LYS A 66 -4.77 -2.73 9.29
CA LYS A 66 -3.68 -1.85 8.79
C LYS A 66 -3.61 -1.75 7.28
N THR A 67 -3.77 -2.88 6.59
CA THR A 67 -3.75 -2.94 5.13
C THR A 67 -4.87 -2.12 4.51
N MET A 68 -6.10 -2.28 5.03
CA MET A 68 -7.25 -1.50 4.57
C MET A 68 -7.06 -0.01 4.88
N ALA A 69 -6.56 0.33 6.07
CA ALA A 69 -6.28 1.73 6.42
C ALA A 69 -5.29 2.37 5.44
N ALA A 70 -4.19 1.69 5.13
CA ALA A 70 -3.19 2.17 4.17
C ALA A 70 -3.76 2.31 2.75
N LEU A 71 -4.56 1.34 2.29
CA LEU A 71 -5.20 1.40 0.97
C LEU A 71 -6.25 2.50 0.88
N THR A 72 -7.04 2.72 1.93
CA THR A 72 -8.04 3.79 2.00
C THR A 72 -7.37 5.16 1.89
N ALA A 73 -6.34 5.41 2.69
CA ALA A 73 -5.58 6.65 2.61
C ALA A 73 -4.95 6.84 1.21
N ALA A 74 -4.38 5.77 0.64
CA ALA A 74 -3.82 5.79 -0.70
C ALA A 74 -4.88 6.12 -1.78
N ALA A 75 -6.07 5.53 -1.68
CA ALA A 75 -7.19 5.79 -2.59
C ALA A 75 -7.66 7.25 -2.51
N THR A 76 -7.77 7.78 -1.30
CA THR A 76 -8.13 9.19 -1.07
C THR A 76 -7.13 10.12 -1.76
N HIS A 77 -5.84 9.88 -1.58
CA HIS A 77 -4.80 10.67 -2.24
C HIS A 77 -4.80 10.55 -3.77
N LEU A 78 -5.08 9.36 -4.32
CA LEU A 78 -5.16 9.17 -5.76
C LEU A 78 -6.34 9.90 -6.41
N ARG A 79 -7.42 10.11 -5.66
CA ARG A 79 -8.65 10.71 -6.20
C ARG A 79 -8.80 12.19 -5.92
N HIS A 80 -8.31 12.63 -4.78
CA HIS A 80 -8.52 13.99 -4.28
C HIS A 80 -7.22 14.74 -3.96
N GLY A 81 -6.10 14.03 -3.85
CA GLY A 81 -4.78 14.58 -3.58
C GLY A 81 -3.95 14.78 -4.86
N ASP A 82 -2.67 15.05 -4.66
CA ASP A 82 -1.70 15.35 -5.72
C ASP A 82 -0.95 14.12 -6.24
N TYR A 83 -1.33 12.90 -5.83
CA TYR A 83 -0.63 11.68 -6.24
C TYR A 83 -1.28 11.03 -7.44
N GLU A 84 -0.48 10.73 -8.46
CA GLU A 84 -0.93 9.99 -9.66
C GLU A 84 -0.81 8.48 -9.51
N ASN A 85 0.09 8.02 -8.64
CA ASN A 85 0.39 6.61 -8.46
C ASN A 85 0.70 6.27 -7.00
N VAL A 86 0.30 5.09 -6.57
CA VAL A 86 0.69 4.49 -5.29
C VAL A 86 1.40 3.17 -5.54
N VAL A 87 2.53 2.97 -4.88
CA VAL A 87 3.29 1.72 -4.95
C VAL A 87 3.25 1.02 -3.60
N VAL A 88 2.73 -0.20 -3.59
CA VAL A 88 2.70 -1.05 -2.40
C VAL A 88 3.78 -2.12 -2.54
N VAL A 89 4.70 -2.18 -1.58
CA VAL A 89 5.80 -3.14 -1.56
C VAL A 89 5.63 -4.11 -0.39
N THR A 90 5.73 -5.39 -0.65
CA THR A 90 5.67 -6.44 0.37
C THR A 90 6.64 -7.57 0.05
N PRO A 91 7.37 -8.11 1.05
CA PRO A 91 8.25 -9.27 0.85
C PRO A 91 7.48 -10.60 0.78
N VAL A 92 6.17 -10.60 1.06
CA VAL A 92 5.36 -11.82 1.20
C VAL A 92 4.31 -11.90 0.10
N LYS A 93 4.36 -12.93 -0.74
CA LYS A 93 3.42 -13.14 -1.85
C LYS A 93 1.95 -13.23 -1.41
N GLN A 94 1.69 -13.83 -0.25
CA GLN A 94 0.32 -13.92 0.29
C GLN A 94 -0.23 -12.53 0.64
N GLN A 95 0.60 -11.62 1.14
CA GLN A 95 0.19 -10.24 1.38
C GLN A 95 -0.15 -9.52 0.08
N LEU A 96 0.59 -9.78 -1.00
CA LEU A 96 0.26 -9.23 -2.31
C LEU A 96 -1.14 -9.64 -2.77
N GLN A 97 -1.53 -10.90 -2.57
CA GLN A 97 -2.89 -11.36 -2.87
C GLN A 97 -3.93 -10.70 -1.96
N GLN A 98 -3.59 -10.43 -0.70
CA GLN A 98 -4.47 -9.70 0.22
C GLN A 98 -4.71 -8.28 -0.28
N PHE A 99 -3.68 -7.54 -0.70
CA PHE A 99 -3.84 -6.20 -1.29
C PHE A 99 -4.78 -6.21 -2.50
N VAL A 100 -4.65 -7.20 -3.39
CA VAL A 100 -5.55 -7.34 -4.54
C VAL A 100 -7.00 -7.62 -4.11
N THR A 101 -7.19 -8.42 -3.07
CA THR A 101 -8.51 -8.73 -2.52
C THR A 101 -9.14 -7.51 -1.86
N ASP A 102 -8.38 -6.78 -1.07
CA ASP A 102 -8.83 -5.56 -0.39
C ASP A 102 -9.19 -4.47 -1.40
N LEU A 103 -8.39 -4.28 -2.45
CA LEU A 103 -8.70 -3.35 -3.53
C LEU A 103 -10.02 -3.71 -4.25
N ARG A 104 -10.31 -5.01 -4.45
CA ARG A 104 -11.59 -5.46 -5.02
C ARG A 104 -12.75 -5.17 -4.08
N THR A 105 -12.55 -5.32 -2.78
CA THR A 105 -13.57 -5.01 -1.76
C THR A 105 -13.90 -3.52 -1.78
N MET A 106 -12.90 -2.66 -1.83
CA MET A 106 -13.07 -1.21 -1.97
C MET A 106 -13.84 -0.86 -3.26
N ASN A 107 -13.41 -1.43 -4.37
CA ASN A 107 -14.01 -1.15 -5.69
C ASN A 107 -15.47 -1.59 -5.81
N ALA A 108 -15.94 -2.52 -4.99
CA ALA A 108 -17.33 -3.00 -5.06
C ALA A 108 -18.37 -1.91 -4.76
N GLY A 109 -17.99 -0.87 -4.03
CA GLY A 109 -18.84 0.29 -3.70
C GLY A 109 -18.62 1.52 -4.58
N LEU A 110 -17.61 1.52 -5.47
CA LEU A 110 -17.23 2.70 -6.25
C LEU A 110 -17.85 2.70 -7.63
N GLU A 111 -18.42 3.85 -8.04
CA GLU A 111 -18.90 4.07 -9.42
C GLU A 111 -17.74 4.10 -10.42
N ASP A 112 -16.60 4.65 -10.03
CA ASP A 112 -15.36 4.69 -10.80
C ASP A 112 -14.26 3.88 -10.08
N PRO A 113 -14.06 2.59 -10.44
CA PRO A 113 -13.14 1.71 -9.75
C PRO A 113 -11.69 2.15 -9.89
N LEU A 114 -10.89 1.91 -8.84
CA LEU A 114 -9.45 2.06 -8.86
C LEU A 114 -8.80 0.91 -9.64
N SER A 115 -7.80 1.22 -10.45
CA SER A 115 -7.02 0.24 -11.17
C SER A 115 -5.75 -0.13 -10.41
N GLY A 116 -5.37 -1.40 -10.42
CA GLY A 116 -4.15 -1.88 -9.81
C GLY A 116 -3.48 -2.97 -10.61
N ILE A 117 -2.15 -2.98 -10.63
CA ILE A 117 -1.34 -4.02 -11.24
C ILE A 117 -0.44 -4.67 -10.20
N SER A 118 -0.42 -5.99 -10.20
CA SER A 118 0.47 -6.77 -9.34
C SER A 118 1.73 -7.16 -10.12
N LEU A 119 2.89 -6.71 -9.65
CA LEU A 119 4.18 -7.05 -10.22
C LEU A 119 4.82 -8.18 -9.42
N VAL A 120 5.11 -9.28 -10.08
CA VAL A 120 5.78 -10.44 -9.50
C VAL A 120 7.02 -10.81 -10.31
N GLY A 121 7.92 -11.57 -9.70
CA GLY A 121 9.16 -11.99 -10.36
C GLY A 121 8.91 -12.85 -11.61
N LYS A 122 9.83 -12.77 -12.58
CA LYS A 122 9.76 -13.49 -13.87
C LYS A 122 9.49 -14.99 -13.70
N ARG A 123 10.06 -15.62 -12.67
CA ARG A 123 9.84 -17.05 -12.37
C ARG A 123 8.36 -17.36 -12.10
N ASP A 124 7.65 -16.45 -11.46
CA ASP A 124 6.24 -16.63 -11.10
C ASP A 124 5.30 -16.39 -12.28
N LEU A 125 5.75 -15.63 -13.30
CA LEU A 125 5.01 -15.36 -14.52
C LEU A 125 5.30 -16.39 -15.62
N CYS A 126 6.50 -16.96 -15.64
CA CYS A 126 6.92 -17.91 -16.65
C CYS A 126 6.22 -19.27 -16.45
N PRO A 127 5.48 -19.80 -17.42
CA PRO A 127 4.84 -21.12 -17.30
C PRO A 127 5.84 -22.22 -16.96
N TYR A 128 6.98 -22.25 -17.63
CA TYR A 128 8.03 -23.24 -17.39
C TYR A 128 8.66 -23.11 -16.00
N GLY A 129 8.83 -21.87 -15.50
CA GLY A 129 9.32 -21.62 -14.14
C GLY A 129 8.33 -22.04 -13.07
N ARG A 130 7.04 -21.87 -13.31
CA ARG A 130 5.96 -22.26 -12.38
C ARG A 130 5.81 -23.78 -12.30
N GLU A 131 5.98 -24.49 -13.40
CA GLU A 131 5.88 -25.95 -13.46
C GLU A 131 7.16 -26.66 -13.00
N GLY A 132 8.20 -25.91 -12.63
CA GLY A 132 9.46 -26.49 -12.14
C GLY A 132 10.25 -27.22 -13.22
N LEU A 133 10.06 -26.87 -14.50
CA LEU A 133 10.71 -27.51 -15.64
C LEU A 133 12.17 -27.07 -15.82
N PHE A 134 12.63 -26.09 -15.06
CA PHE A 134 14.03 -25.71 -15.04
C PHE A 134 14.79 -26.44 -13.93
N PRO A 135 16.04 -26.87 -14.19
CA PRO A 135 16.93 -27.35 -13.14
C PRO A 135 17.08 -26.33 -12.01
N ASP A 136 17.23 -26.79 -10.77
CA ASP A 136 17.30 -25.92 -9.58
C ASP A 136 18.51 -24.97 -9.60
N ASP A 137 19.55 -25.30 -10.34
CA ASP A 137 20.79 -24.54 -10.50
C ASP A 137 20.74 -23.49 -11.62
N VAL A 138 19.66 -23.49 -12.43
CA VAL A 138 19.51 -22.56 -13.57
C VAL A 138 18.41 -21.52 -13.29
N GLY A 139 18.80 -20.27 -13.20
CA GLY A 139 17.85 -19.16 -13.05
C GLY A 139 16.93 -19.01 -14.26
N THR A 140 15.66 -18.70 -14.01
CA THR A 140 14.66 -18.45 -15.08
C THR A 140 15.12 -17.37 -16.07
N HIS A 141 15.93 -16.40 -15.62
CA HIS A 141 16.47 -15.34 -16.46
C HIS A 141 17.44 -15.88 -17.48
N SER A 142 18.47 -16.63 -17.03
CA SER A 142 19.49 -17.20 -17.92
C SER A 142 18.87 -18.12 -18.96
N ARG A 143 17.89 -18.93 -18.57
CA ARG A 143 17.22 -19.85 -19.49
C ARG A 143 16.37 -19.15 -20.56
N CYS A 144 15.78 -17.99 -20.22
CA CYS A 144 15.02 -17.21 -21.19
C CYS A 144 15.91 -16.39 -22.16
N GLU A 145 17.19 -16.22 -21.86
CA GLU A 145 18.17 -15.59 -22.77
C GLU A 145 18.68 -16.59 -23.82
N ASP A 146 18.64 -17.90 -23.51
CA ASP A 146 19.07 -18.99 -24.37
C ASP A 146 17.98 -19.48 -25.37
N LEU A 147 16.74 -18.94 -25.26
CA LEU A 147 15.61 -19.27 -26.13
C LEU A 147 15.32 -18.17 -27.14
#